data_8a15277d35c2c7def9faae4a3978a2f9
#
_entry.id   8a15277d35c2c7def9faae4a3978a2f9
#
_cell.length_a   1.000
_cell.length_b   1.000
_cell.length_c   1.000
_cell.angle_alpha   90.00
_cell.angle_beta   90.00
_cell.angle_gamma   90.00
#
_symmetry.space_group_name_H-M   'P 1'
#
loop_
_entity.id
_entity.type
_entity.pdbx_description
1 polymer ?
#
loop_
_entity_poly.entity_id
_entity_poly.type
_entity_poly.pdbx_seq_one_letter_code
_entity_poly.pdbx_strand_id
1 'polypeptide(L)'
;MLLENRIALVMGAGQTPGATIGNGRATSLLFGREGATVVAVDRDLAAAEETSGQIVDAGGRAVAMQADATDEQSVSETIARCVGLFGRVDILHNNVGASLAAGDAPVVDIAADAFDDVLRVNLKSALLPTKHALPVMRAQRSGVITYISSIAAITDYPYIGYKTAKAGVIALMQNVALVNARWGIRANCILPGLINTPMAIEPRVGRDGLSRDEVIANRDAQIPLGGRMGSAWDIAHAAVFLVSDNASFITGVALPVDGGQTLKVG
;
A
#
# COMPACT_ATOMS: atom_id res chain seq x y z
N MET A 1 9.68 20.87 2.35
CA MET A 1 8.74 19.75 2.03
C MET A 1 9.43 18.84 1.04
N LEU A 2 9.37 17.52 1.29
CA LEU A 2 10.11 16.52 0.48
C LEU A 2 9.44 16.19 -0.86
N LEU A 3 8.15 16.51 -1.03
CA LEU A 3 7.34 16.14 -2.19
C LEU A 3 6.70 17.35 -2.89
N GLU A 4 7.28 18.52 -2.73
CA GLU A 4 6.74 19.76 -3.29
C GLU A 4 6.57 19.66 -4.81
N ASN A 5 5.40 20.06 -5.30
CA ASN A 5 5.00 20.02 -6.71
C ASN A 5 4.94 18.63 -7.35
N ARG A 6 4.96 17.54 -6.58
CA ARG A 6 4.75 16.18 -7.08
C ARG A 6 3.26 15.84 -7.14
N ILE A 7 2.85 15.12 -8.17
CA ILE A 7 1.51 14.53 -8.28
C ILE A 7 1.59 13.08 -7.81
N ALA A 8 0.92 12.79 -6.68
CA ALA A 8 0.93 11.47 -6.05
C ALA A 8 -0.43 10.77 -6.20
N LEU A 9 -0.48 9.72 -6.99
CA LEU A 9 -1.64 8.84 -7.13
C LEU A 9 -1.55 7.73 -6.09
N VAL A 10 -2.49 7.69 -5.14
CA VAL A 10 -2.54 6.70 -4.06
C VAL A 10 -3.73 5.77 -4.28
N MET A 11 -3.45 4.50 -4.62
CA MET A 11 -4.47 3.47 -4.78
C MET A 11 -4.77 2.81 -3.43
N GLY A 12 -6.03 2.81 -2.99
CA GLY A 12 -6.44 2.41 -1.65
C GLY A 12 -6.17 3.50 -0.60
N ALA A 13 -6.52 4.74 -0.94
CA ALA A 13 -6.33 5.92 -0.08
C ALA A 13 -7.41 6.07 0.99
N GLY A 14 -8.52 5.35 0.86
CA GLY A 14 -9.58 5.31 1.87
C GLY A 14 -9.19 4.48 3.10
N GLN A 15 -10.18 4.17 3.91
CA GLN A 15 -9.96 3.44 5.15
C GLN A 15 -11.14 2.52 5.48
N THR A 16 -10.85 1.29 5.87
CA THR A 16 -11.84 0.45 6.55
C THR A 16 -12.22 1.09 7.89
N PRO A 17 -13.51 1.11 8.28
CA PRO A 17 -13.93 1.61 9.59
C PRO A 17 -13.18 0.94 10.73
N GLY A 18 -12.81 1.71 11.75
CA GLY A 18 -12.09 1.24 12.94
C GLY A 18 -11.50 2.38 13.76
N ALA A 19 -10.93 2.03 14.91
CA ALA A 19 -10.45 3.02 15.88
C ALA A 19 -9.09 3.65 15.54
N THR A 20 -8.35 3.09 14.58
CA THR A 20 -7.02 3.56 14.18
C THR A 20 -7.01 3.93 12.69
N ILE A 21 -5.95 4.60 12.25
CA ILE A 21 -5.80 4.99 10.84
C ILE A 21 -5.23 3.84 10.01
N GLY A 22 -5.67 3.72 8.74
CA GLY A 22 -5.12 2.79 7.75
C GLY A 22 -3.87 3.32 7.05
N ASN A 23 -3.03 2.40 6.52
CA ASN A 23 -1.77 2.77 5.87
C ASN A 23 -1.98 3.73 4.68
N GLY A 24 -2.97 3.48 3.82
CA GLY A 24 -3.22 4.30 2.63
C GLY A 24 -3.65 5.73 3.00
N ARG A 25 -4.54 5.89 3.98
CA ARG A 25 -4.95 7.21 4.49
C ARG A 25 -3.77 7.94 5.12
N ALA A 26 -3.03 7.29 6.03
CA ALA A 26 -1.85 7.90 6.68
C ALA A 26 -0.80 8.34 5.65
N THR A 27 -0.53 7.51 4.63
CA THR A 27 0.40 7.85 3.54
C THR A 27 -0.11 9.03 2.73
N SER A 28 -1.39 9.07 2.37
CA SER A 28 -2.00 10.19 1.64
C SER A 28 -1.89 11.50 2.40
N LEU A 29 -2.23 11.48 3.70
CA LEU A 29 -2.13 12.66 4.57
C LEU A 29 -0.69 13.15 4.67
N LEU A 30 0.28 12.24 4.82
CA LEU A 30 1.68 12.62 4.95
C LEU A 30 2.24 13.13 3.61
N PHE A 31 1.86 12.54 2.47
CA PHE A 31 2.22 13.05 1.15
C PHE A 31 1.71 14.49 0.95
N GLY A 32 0.46 14.77 1.36
CA GLY A 32 -0.10 16.13 1.33
C GLY A 32 0.67 17.11 2.21
N ARG A 33 1.03 16.73 3.43
CA ARG A 33 1.86 17.53 4.36
C ARG A 33 3.25 17.82 3.79
N GLU A 34 3.81 16.88 3.03
CA GLU A 34 5.11 17.02 2.37
C GLU A 34 5.03 17.77 1.02
N GLY A 35 3.89 18.36 0.68
CA GLY A 35 3.71 19.27 -0.44
C GLY A 35 3.25 18.63 -1.76
N ALA A 36 2.97 17.33 -1.77
CA ALA A 36 2.38 16.69 -2.94
C ALA A 36 0.93 17.14 -3.17
N THR A 37 0.49 17.16 -4.43
CA THR A 37 -0.92 17.12 -4.77
C THR A 37 -1.34 15.64 -4.80
N VAL A 38 -2.24 15.25 -3.91
CA VAL A 38 -2.65 13.85 -3.74
C VAL A 38 -3.90 13.56 -4.55
N VAL A 39 -3.84 12.55 -5.40
CA VAL A 39 -5.03 11.92 -6.00
C VAL A 39 -5.36 10.71 -5.15
N ALA A 40 -6.33 10.88 -4.24
CA ALA A 40 -6.80 9.85 -3.34
C ALA A 40 -7.79 8.94 -4.06
N VAL A 41 -7.40 7.69 -4.33
CA VAL A 41 -8.23 6.73 -5.07
C VAL A 41 -8.66 5.59 -4.18
N ASP A 42 -9.95 5.31 -4.14
CA ASP A 42 -10.51 4.14 -3.47
C ASP A 42 -11.73 3.62 -4.25
N ARG A 43 -12.09 2.34 -4.04
CA ARG A 43 -13.35 1.79 -4.55
C ARG A 43 -14.57 2.40 -3.86
N ASP A 44 -14.40 2.83 -2.62
CA ASP A 44 -15.36 3.61 -1.86
C ASP A 44 -15.03 5.10 -2.01
N LEU A 45 -15.84 5.80 -2.84
CA LEU A 45 -15.64 7.22 -3.09
C LEU A 45 -15.70 8.05 -1.81
N ALA A 46 -16.65 7.75 -0.92
CA ALA A 46 -16.81 8.52 0.33
C ALA A 46 -15.56 8.41 1.22
N ALA A 47 -14.93 7.22 1.28
CA ALA A 47 -13.67 7.03 2.01
C ALA A 47 -12.49 7.79 1.37
N ALA A 48 -12.46 7.91 0.04
CA ALA A 48 -11.48 8.73 -0.68
C ALA A 48 -11.72 10.22 -0.48
N GLU A 49 -12.98 10.66 -0.50
CA GLU A 49 -13.38 12.06 -0.25
C GLU A 49 -13.05 12.50 1.17
N GLU A 50 -13.29 11.65 2.17
CA GLU A 50 -12.87 11.92 3.55
C GLU A 50 -11.36 12.14 3.67
N THR A 51 -10.56 11.27 3.03
CA THR A 51 -9.08 11.41 3.03
C THR A 51 -8.65 12.70 2.32
N SER A 52 -9.23 12.99 1.15
CA SER A 52 -8.97 14.22 0.39
C SER A 52 -9.37 15.47 1.20
N GLY A 53 -10.53 15.46 1.85
CA GLY A 53 -11.00 16.55 2.73
C GLY A 53 -10.01 16.83 3.86
N GLN A 54 -9.56 15.79 4.57
CA GLN A 54 -8.57 15.94 5.63
C GLN A 54 -7.24 16.56 5.15
N ILE A 55 -6.80 16.26 3.91
CA ILE A 55 -5.60 16.88 3.33
C ILE A 55 -5.86 18.37 3.06
N VAL A 56 -7.00 18.71 2.48
CA VAL A 56 -7.38 20.09 2.16
C VAL A 56 -7.57 20.92 3.42
N ASP A 57 -8.24 20.39 4.43
CA ASP A 57 -8.45 21.05 5.73
C ASP A 57 -7.13 21.34 6.45
N ALA A 58 -6.11 20.50 6.21
CA ALA A 58 -4.74 20.72 6.71
C ALA A 58 -3.91 21.68 5.83
N GLY A 59 -4.51 22.31 4.81
CA GLY A 59 -3.85 23.27 3.92
C GLY A 59 -3.10 22.62 2.74
N GLY A 60 -3.22 21.30 2.54
CA GLY A 60 -2.66 20.59 1.40
C GLY A 60 -3.53 20.63 0.15
N ARG A 61 -3.13 19.91 -0.90
CA ARG A 61 -3.88 19.79 -2.15
C ARG A 61 -4.24 18.34 -2.41
N ALA A 62 -5.52 18.06 -2.60
CA ALA A 62 -5.98 16.72 -2.93
C ALA A 62 -7.26 16.73 -3.77
N VAL A 63 -7.48 15.64 -4.51
CA VAL A 63 -8.73 15.30 -5.17
C VAL A 63 -9.05 13.83 -4.90
N ALA A 64 -10.34 13.51 -4.77
CA ALA A 64 -10.79 12.13 -4.65
C ALA A 64 -11.22 11.58 -6.01
N MET A 65 -10.96 10.29 -6.24
CA MET A 65 -11.45 9.54 -7.39
C MET A 65 -11.91 8.16 -6.96
N GLN A 66 -12.98 7.68 -7.59
CA GLN A 66 -13.43 6.31 -7.40
C GLN A 66 -12.79 5.39 -8.43
N ALA A 67 -12.19 4.28 -7.98
CA ALA A 67 -11.76 3.21 -8.87
C ALA A 67 -11.63 1.87 -8.13
N ASP A 68 -12.02 0.79 -8.81
CA ASP A 68 -11.62 -0.56 -8.43
C ASP A 68 -10.25 -0.88 -9.03
N ALA A 69 -9.25 -1.02 -8.18
CA ALA A 69 -7.88 -1.35 -8.59
C ALA A 69 -7.76 -2.75 -9.25
N THR A 70 -8.79 -3.59 -9.18
CA THR A 70 -8.83 -4.92 -9.80
C THR A 70 -9.52 -4.93 -11.16
N ASP A 71 -10.14 -3.79 -11.54
CA ASP A 71 -10.77 -3.57 -12.84
C ASP A 71 -9.87 -2.70 -13.74
N GLU A 72 -9.51 -3.23 -14.89
CA GLU A 72 -8.54 -2.60 -15.78
C GLU A 72 -9.06 -1.30 -16.40
N GLN A 73 -10.34 -1.28 -16.79
CA GLN A 73 -10.95 -0.10 -17.38
C GLN A 73 -11.03 1.03 -16.35
N SER A 74 -11.50 0.75 -15.15
CA SER A 74 -11.59 1.69 -14.04
C SER A 74 -10.22 2.33 -13.71
N VAL A 75 -9.17 1.51 -13.68
CA VAL A 75 -7.79 1.97 -13.45
C VAL A 75 -7.29 2.84 -14.60
N SER A 76 -7.51 2.41 -15.86
CA SER A 76 -7.08 3.16 -17.04
C SER A 76 -7.71 4.55 -17.10
N GLU A 77 -9.02 4.63 -16.87
CA GLU A 77 -9.77 5.89 -16.82
C GLU A 77 -9.29 6.82 -15.70
N THR A 78 -8.99 6.25 -14.53
CA THR A 78 -8.46 7.01 -13.39
C THR A 78 -7.11 7.64 -13.69
N ILE A 79 -6.19 6.88 -14.30
CA ILE A 79 -4.87 7.41 -14.70
C ILE A 79 -5.02 8.46 -15.80
N ALA A 80 -5.86 8.22 -16.80
CA ALA A 80 -6.15 9.20 -17.86
C ALA A 80 -6.73 10.49 -17.27
N ARG A 81 -7.66 10.41 -16.32
CA ARG A 81 -8.23 11.57 -15.62
C ARG A 81 -7.18 12.32 -14.80
N CYS A 82 -6.30 11.60 -14.08
CA CYS A 82 -5.19 12.22 -13.36
C CYS A 82 -4.27 13.01 -14.31
N VAL A 83 -3.89 12.41 -15.43
CA VAL A 83 -3.09 13.08 -16.46
C VAL A 83 -3.83 14.26 -17.09
N GLY A 84 -5.13 14.14 -17.34
CA GLY A 84 -5.96 15.24 -17.85
C GLY A 84 -6.01 16.45 -16.91
N LEU A 85 -6.03 16.23 -15.59
CA LEU A 85 -6.08 17.29 -14.59
C LEU A 85 -4.71 17.93 -14.31
N PHE A 86 -3.65 17.13 -14.28
CA PHE A 86 -2.35 17.57 -13.77
C PHE A 86 -1.21 17.45 -14.78
N GLY A 87 -1.43 16.87 -15.95
CA GLY A 87 -0.44 16.68 -16.99
C GLY A 87 0.60 15.60 -16.71
N ARG A 88 0.59 14.99 -15.52
CA ARG A 88 1.66 14.08 -15.04
C ARG A 88 1.22 13.15 -13.92
N VAL A 89 2.02 12.11 -13.68
CA VAL A 89 2.01 11.27 -12.49
C VAL A 89 3.45 11.08 -12.02
N ASP A 90 3.82 11.64 -10.87
CA ASP A 90 5.19 11.53 -10.34
C ASP A 90 5.36 10.34 -9.42
N ILE A 91 4.34 10.07 -8.62
CA ILE A 91 4.33 9.02 -7.60
C ILE A 91 3.10 8.16 -7.82
N LEU A 92 3.29 6.84 -7.91
CA LEU A 92 2.23 5.85 -7.78
C LEU A 92 2.47 5.06 -6.49
N HIS A 93 1.51 5.11 -5.55
CA HIS A 93 1.55 4.32 -4.33
C HIS A 93 0.47 3.23 -4.35
N ASN A 94 0.88 1.98 -4.52
CA ASN A 94 -0.01 0.81 -4.57
C ASN A 94 -0.20 0.24 -3.16
N ASN A 95 -1.29 0.63 -2.49
CA ASN A 95 -1.58 0.20 -1.11
C ASN A 95 -2.74 -0.82 -1.02
N VAL A 96 -3.51 -1.03 -2.10
CA VAL A 96 -4.66 -1.95 -2.07
C VAL A 96 -4.24 -3.35 -1.63
N GLY A 97 -5.01 -3.92 -0.72
CA GLY A 97 -4.82 -5.29 -0.25
C GLY A 97 -5.82 -5.66 0.84
N ALA A 98 -6.03 -6.94 1.02
CA ALA A 98 -6.86 -7.50 2.08
C ALA A 98 -6.22 -8.78 2.62
N SER A 99 -6.16 -8.90 3.97
CA SER A 99 -5.81 -10.12 4.67
C SER A 99 -7.06 -10.72 5.33
N LEU A 100 -7.19 -12.02 5.41
CA LEU A 100 -8.31 -12.76 6.01
C LEU A 100 -9.70 -12.55 5.35
N ALA A 101 -9.87 -11.58 4.45
CA ALA A 101 -11.18 -11.17 3.96
C ALA A 101 -11.66 -11.94 2.70
N ALA A 102 -10.81 -12.76 2.08
CA ALA A 102 -11.11 -13.40 0.79
C ALA A 102 -11.15 -14.93 0.86
N GLY A 103 -11.38 -15.52 2.03
CA GLY A 103 -11.38 -16.98 2.18
C GLY A 103 -10.00 -17.62 2.10
N ASP A 104 -8.93 -16.88 2.38
CA ASP A 104 -7.56 -17.41 2.40
C ASP A 104 -7.40 -18.46 3.50
N ALA A 105 -6.69 -19.54 3.19
CA ALA A 105 -6.55 -20.71 4.04
C ALA A 105 -5.19 -21.40 3.83
N PRO A 106 -4.83 -22.39 4.67
CA PRO A 106 -3.71 -23.31 4.39
C PRO A 106 -3.87 -24.01 3.03
N VAL A 107 -2.75 -24.44 2.44
CA VAL A 107 -2.72 -24.98 1.06
C VAL A 107 -3.64 -26.16 0.81
N VAL A 108 -3.91 -26.97 1.83
CA VAL A 108 -4.79 -28.15 1.70
C VAL A 108 -6.29 -27.81 1.83
N ASP A 109 -6.61 -26.63 2.35
CA ASP A 109 -7.97 -26.21 2.68
C ASP A 109 -8.50 -25.09 1.79
N ILE A 110 -7.61 -24.41 1.03
CA ILE A 110 -8.03 -23.25 0.22
C ILE A 110 -8.83 -23.69 -1.01
N ALA A 111 -9.97 -23.07 -1.23
CA ALA A 111 -10.71 -23.22 -2.46
C ALA A 111 -10.01 -22.47 -3.62
N ALA A 112 -10.08 -23.01 -4.83
CA ALA A 112 -9.37 -22.44 -5.99
C ALA A 112 -9.85 -21.02 -6.33
N ASP A 113 -11.15 -20.78 -6.28
CA ASP A 113 -11.75 -19.45 -6.49
C ASP A 113 -11.36 -18.44 -5.40
N ALA A 114 -11.26 -18.87 -4.13
CA ALA A 114 -10.76 -18.03 -3.05
C ALA A 114 -9.29 -17.67 -3.28
N PHE A 115 -8.46 -18.60 -3.77
CA PHE A 115 -7.07 -18.31 -4.14
C PHE A 115 -6.99 -17.25 -5.25
N ASP A 116 -7.80 -17.41 -6.31
CA ASP A 116 -7.86 -16.45 -7.41
C ASP A 116 -8.32 -15.06 -6.93
N ASP A 117 -9.30 -14.98 -6.04
CA ASP A 117 -9.75 -13.72 -5.45
C ASP A 117 -8.69 -13.05 -4.59
N VAL A 118 -7.94 -13.82 -3.80
CA VAL A 118 -6.81 -13.28 -3.01
C VAL A 118 -5.73 -12.71 -3.93
N LEU A 119 -5.36 -13.43 -5.00
CA LEU A 119 -4.41 -12.92 -6.00
C LEU A 119 -4.95 -11.68 -6.72
N ARG A 120 -6.22 -11.67 -7.08
CA ARG A 120 -6.86 -10.53 -7.73
C ARG A 120 -6.78 -9.28 -6.87
N VAL A 121 -7.13 -9.37 -5.58
CA VAL A 121 -7.15 -8.23 -4.66
C VAL A 121 -5.74 -7.77 -4.26
N ASN A 122 -4.77 -8.68 -4.09
CA ASN A 122 -3.47 -8.34 -3.50
C ASN A 122 -2.32 -8.23 -4.50
N LEU A 123 -2.45 -8.79 -5.72
CA LEU A 123 -1.41 -8.75 -6.73
C LEU A 123 -1.88 -8.02 -8.00
N LYS A 124 -3.03 -8.41 -8.56
CA LYS A 124 -3.55 -7.77 -9.78
C LYS A 124 -3.84 -6.29 -9.55
N SER A 125 -4.32 -5.92 -8.35
CA SER A 125 -4.54 -4.52 -7.95
C SER A 125 -3.27 -3.66 -7.90
N ALA A 126 -2.10 -4.26 -7.82
CA ALA A 126 -0.81 -3.56 -7.93
C ALA A 126 -0.29 -3.55 -9.39
N LEU A 127 -0.56 -4.62 -10.14
CA LEU A 127 -0.16 -4.73 -11.54
C LEU A 127 -0.87 -3.71 -12.43
N LEU A 128 -2.19 -3.59 -12.33
CA LEU A 128 -2.97 -2.76 -13.24
C LEU A 128 -2.63 -1.26 -13.16
N PRO A 129 -2.59 -0.62 -11.97
CA PRO A 129 -2.15 0.78 -11.89
C PRO A 129 -0.73 0.99 -12.41
N THR A 130 0.18 0.04 -12.13
CA THR A 130 1.55 0.07 -12.63
C THR A 130 1.58 0.02 -14.16
N LYS A 131 0.82 -0.89 -14.78
CA LYS A 131 0.70 -1.04 -16.24
C LYS A 131 0.31 0.28 -16.91
N HIS A 132 -0.66 0.99 -16.36
CA HIS A 132 -1.19 2.21 -16.95
C HIS A 132 -0.41 3.48 -16.57
N ALA A 133 0.28 3.53 -15.42
CA ALA A 133 1.13 4.66 -15.05
C ALA A 133 2.49 4.65 -15.77
N LEU A 134 3.07 3.49 -16.04
CA LEU A 134 4.40 3.37 -16.65
C LEU A 134 4.54 4.09 -18.01
N PRO A 135 3.59 4.04 -18.96
CA PRO A 135 3.70 4.79 -20.20
C PRO A 135 3.83 6.30 -19.96
N VAL A 136 3.06 6.85 -19.00
CA VAL A 136 3.11 8.26 -18.62
C VAL A 136 4.49 8.59 -18.01
N MET A 137 4.94 7.82 -17.02
CA MET A 137 6.24 8.03 -16.37
C MET A 137 7.42 7.86 -17.34
N ARG A 138 7.33 6.93 -18.31
CA ARG A 138 8.35 6.77 -19.37
C ARG A 138 8.43 8.00 -20.28
N ALA A 139 7.28 8.55 -20.67
CA ALA A 139 7.25 9.80 -21.47
C ALA A 139 7.83 10.98 -20.68
N GLN A 140 7.56 11.04 -19.37
CA GLN A 140 8.15 12.04 -18.45
C GLN A 140 9.65 11.83 -18.23
N ARG A 141 10.19 10.62 -18.48
CA ARG A 141 11.53 10.16 -18.07
C ARG A 141 11.78 10.33 -16.57
N SER A 142 10.75 10.19 -15.77
CA SER A 142 10.77 10.34 -14.31
C SER A 142 9.53 9.68 -13.70
N GLY A 143 9.68 9.07 -12.55
CA GLY A 143 8.58 8.51 -11.77
C GLY A 143 9.08 7.66 -10.62
N VAL A 144 8.25 7.52 -9.59
CA VAL A 144 8.52 6.59 -8.48
C VAL A 144 7.28 5.77 -8.19
N ILE A 145 7.46 4.46 -8.11
CA ILE A 145 6.38 3.53 -7.76
C ILE A 145 6.72 2.86 -6.44
N THR A 146 5.79 2.90 -5.49
CA THR A 146 5.89 2.15 -4.24
C THR A 146 4.76 1.15 -4.11
N TYR A 147 5.06 0.01 -3.52
CA TYR A 147 4.14 -1.09 -3.30
C TYR A 147 4.08 -1.45 -1.82
N ILE A 148 2.89 -1.75 -1.32
CA ILE A 148 2.72 -2.34 -0.01
C ILE A 148 2.60 -3.86 -0.16
N SER A 149 3.70 -4.55 0.17
CA SER A 149 3.72 -6.00 0.34
C SER A 149 3.40 -6.37 1.80
N SER A 150 4.12 -7.28 2.39
CA SER A 150 4.04 -7.70 3.79
C SER A 150 5.26 -8.53 4.14
N ILE A 151 5.66 -8.55 5.42
CA ILE A 151 6.60 -9.57 5.91
C ILE A 151 6.09 -10.99 5.71
N ALA A 152 4.78 -11.21 5.60
CA ALA A 152 4.19 -12.52 5.27
C ALA A 152 4.75 -13.12 3.96
N ALA A 153 5.25 -12.28 3.05
CA ALA A 153 5.90 -12.73 1.82
C ALA A 153 7.19 -13.51 2.07
N ILE A 154 7.91 -13.20 3.16
CA ILE A 154 9.28 -13.67 3.43
C ILE A 154 9.44 -14.41 4.76
N THR A 155 8.38 -14.49 5.57
CA THR A 155 8.37 -15.20 6.87
C THR A 155 7.38 -16.37 6.84
N ASP A 156 7.31 -17.10 7.93
CA ASP A 156 6.24 -18.07 8.15
C ASP A 156 4.89 -17.37 8.19
N TYR A 157 3.98 -17.84 7.35
CA TYR A 157 2.61 -17.35 7.27
C TYR A 157 1.70 -18.51 6.84
N PRO A 158 0.64 -18.81 7.62
CA PRO A 158 -0.12 -20.05 7.43
C PRO A 158 -1.02 -20.05 6.19
N TYR A 159 -1.42 -18.88 5.69
CA TYR A 159 -2.36 -18.76 4.58
C TYR A 159 -1.65 -18.54 3.25
N ILE A 160 -1.92 -19.45 2.30
CA ILE A 160 -1.10 -19.54 1.06
C ILE A 160 -1.38 -18.42 0.06
N GLY A 161 -2.64 -17.98 -0.06
CA GLY A 161 -3.03 -16.99 -1.05
C GLY A 161 -2.37 -15.63 -0.80
N TYR A 162 -2.49 -15.10 0.39
CA TYR A 162 -1.90 -13.81 0.78
C TYR A 162 -0.37 -13.82 0.69
N LYS A 163 0.25 -14.89 1.23
CA LYS A 163 1.72 -15.07 1.13
C LYS A 163 2.18 -15.04 -0.32
N THR A 164 1.55 -15.84 -1.19
CA THR A 164 1.89 -15.91 -2.62
C THR A 164 1.67 -14.57 -3.32
N ALA A 165 0.54 -13.92 -3.07
CA ALA A 165 0.25 -12.61 -3.67
C ALA A 165 1.30 -11.56 -3.27
N LYS A 166 1.63 -11.47 -1.97
CA LYS A 166 2.60 -10.47 -1.47
C LYS A 166 4.04 -10.77 -1.90
N ALA A 167 4.43 -12.04 -2.06
CA ALA A 167 5.68 -12.43 -2.71
C ALA A 167 5.68 -12.03 -4.21
N GLY A 168 4.55 -12.23 -4.90
CA GLY A 168 4.35 -11.79 -6.28
C GLY A 168 4.50 -10.27 -6.45
N VAL A 169 4.05 -9.47 -5.48
CA VAL A 169 4.24 -8.00 -5.49
C VAL A 169 5.72 -7.64 -5.43
N ILE A 170 6.54 -8.35 -4.65
CA ILE A 170 8.00 -8.13 -4.62
C ILE A 170 8.61 -8.44 -5.98
N ALA A 171 8.26 -9.57 -6.60
CA ALA A 171 8.74 -9.94 -7.92
C ALA A 171 8.31 -8.93 -9.00
N LEU A 172 7.05 -8.46 -8.97
CA LEU A 172 6.54 -7.39 -9.84
C LEU A 172 7.39 -6.13 -9.69
N MET A 173 7.60 -5.68 -8.47
CA MET A 173 8.38 -4.48 -8.16
C MET A 173 9.81 -4.58 -8.70
N GLN A 174 10.48 -5.71 -8.49
CA GLN A 174 11.86 -5.93 -8.96
C GLN A 174 11.95 -5.87 -10.49
N ASN A 175 11.00 -6.49 -11.19
CA ASN A 175 10.92 -6.40 -12.65
C ASN A 175 10.71 -4.95 -13.11
N VAL A 176 9.76 -4.24 -12.49
CA VAL A 176 9.47 -2.83 -12.81
C VAL A 176 10.70 -1.96 -12.58
N ALA A 177 11.42 -2.13 -11.47
CA ALA A 177 12.62 -1.39 -11.13
C ALA A 177 13.71 -1.58 -12.20
N LEU A 178 14.04 -2.84 -12.53
CA LEU A 178 15.09 -3.16 -13.49
C LEU A 178 14.77 -2.67 -14.90
N VAL A 179 13.57 -3.00 -15.40
CA VAL A 179 13.20 -2.74 -16.80
C VAL A 179 13.02 -1.25 -17.06
N ASN A 180 12.65 -0.46 -16.04
CA ASN A 180 12.32 0.96 -16.21
C ASN A 180 13.39 1.94 -15.71
N ALA A 181 14.49 1.47 -15.13
CA ALA A 181 15.60 2.29 -14.65
C ALA A 181 16.15 3.25 -15.73
N ARG A 182 16.25 2.79 -16.98
CA ARG A 182 16.73 3.61 -18.13
C ARG A 182 15.87 4.85 -18.44
N TRP A 183 14.64 4.91 -17.92
CA TRP A 183 13.75 6.07 -18.02
C TRP A 183 13.73 6.91 -16.74
N GLY A 184 14.66 6.68 -15.79
CA GLY A 184 14.70 7.41 -14.53
C GLY A 184 13.54 7.05 -13.59
N ILE A 185 12.94 5.86 -13.76
CA ILE A 185 11.84 5.38 -12.92
C ILE A 185 12.39 4.47 -11.85
N ARG A 186 12.05 4.73 -10.58
CA ARG A 186 12.37 3.88 -9.43
C ARG A 186 11.14 3.09 -8.98
N ALA A 187 11.35 1.90 -8.49
CA ALA A 187 10.29 1.09 -7.88
C ALA A 187 10.81 0.41 -6.62
N ASN A 188 10.07 0.51 -5.53
CA ASN A 188 10.43 -0.08 -4.24
C ASN A 188 9.19 -0.66 -3.54
N CYS A 189 9.42 -1.59 -2.63
CA CYS A 189 8.37 -2.27 -1.87
C CYS A 189 8.57 -2.04 -0.37
N ILE A 190 7.51 -1.72 0.35
CA ILE A 190 7.48 -1.69 1.81
C ILE A 190 6.83 -3.00 2.28
N LEU A 191 7.42 -3.64 3.27
CA LEU A 191 6.93 -4.86 3.88
C LEU A 191 6.51 -4.56 5.32
N PRO A 192 5.26 -4.14 5.56
CA PRO A 192 4.78 -3.94 6.91
C PRO A 192 4.83 -5.23 7.72
N GLY A 193 5.24 -5.11 8.99
CA GLY A 193 5.04 -6.13 10.01
C GLY A 193 3.64 -6.05 10.62
N LEU A 194 3.55 -6.28 11.91
CA LEU A 194 2.30 -6.09 12.65
C LEU A 194 2.09 -4.60 12.90
N ILE A 195 1.16 -4.02 12.13
CA ILE A 195 0.78 -2.61 12.21
C ILE A 195 -0.64 -2.52 12.79
N ASN A 196 -0.84 -1.60 13.74
CA ASN A 196 -2.15 -1.37 14.35
C ASN A 196 -3.04 -0.53 13.41
N THR A 197 -3.73 -1.21 12.52
CA THR A 197 -4.66 -0.63 11.53
C THR A 197 -6.02 -1.31 11.63
N PRO A 198 -7.11 -0.69 11.16
CA PRO A 198 -8.43 -1.31 11.15
C PRO A 198 -8.42 -2.66 10.43
N MET A 199 -7.80 -2.77 9.27
CA MET A 199 -7.69 -4.03 8.52
C MET A 199 -6.97 -5.13 9.33
N ALA A 200 -6.03 -4.76 10.19
CA ALA A 200 -5.25 -5.73 10.97
C ALA A 200 -5.95 -6.15 12.26
N ILE A 201 -6.78 -5.30 12.84
CA ILE A 201 -7.39 -5.53 14.16
C ILE A 201 -8.85 -5.98 14.04
N GLU A 202 -9.69 -5.19 13.35
CA GLU A 202 -11.15 -5.37 13.41
C GLU A 202 -11.63 -6.77 12.96
N PRO A 203 -11.06 -7.41 11.91
CA PRO A 203 -11.47 -8.77 11.51
C PRO A 203 -11.09 -9.89 12.50
N ARG A 204 -10.29 -9.56 13.51
CA ARG A 204 -9.83 -10.50 14.54
C ARG A 204 -10.59 -10.38 15.84
N VAL A 205 -11.29 -9.27 16.06
CA VAL A 205 -12.13 -9.05 17.25
C VAL A 205 -13.30 -10.01 17.24
N GLY A 206 -13.51 -10.71 18.35
CA GLY A 206 -14.53 -11.76 18.50
C GLY A 206 -14.14 -13.10 17.87
N ARG A 207 -13.11 -13.17 17.05
CA ARG A 207 -12.58 -14.43 16.54
C ARG A 207 -11.89 -15.16 17.69
N ASP A 208 -12.18 -16.45 17.84
CA ASP A 208 -11.68 -17.29 18.94
C ASP A 208 -12.02 -16.71 20.33
N GLY A 209 -13.08 -15.90 20.44
CA GLY A 209 -13.54 -15.27 21.69
C GLY A 209 -12.69 -14.09 22.17
N LEU A 210 -11.69 -13.66 21.40
CA LEU A 210 -10.77 -12.58 21.80
C LEU A 210 -11.43 -11.20 21.76
N SER A 211 -11.28 -10.44 22.82
CA SER A 211 -11.58 -9.01 22.87
C SER A 211 -10.58 -8.21 22.02
N ARG A 212 -10.92 -6.96 21.73
CA ARG A 212 -10.04 -6.04 20.97
C ARG A 212 -8.68 -5.82 21.67
N ASP A 213 -8.70 -5.67 23.00
CA ASP A 213 -7.48 -5.43 23.78
C ASP A 213 -6.59 -6.68 23.81
N GLU A 214 -7.18 -7.87 23.91
CA GLU A 214 -6.43 -9.13 23.82
C GLU A 214 -5.81 -9.34 22.43
N VAL A 215 -6.54 -9.00 21.36
CA VAL A 215 -5.97 -9.02 20.00
C VAL A 215 -4.76 -8.09 19.90
N ILE A 216 -4.86 -6.88 20.46
CA ILE A 216 -3.76 -5.91 20.45
C ILE A 216 -2.59 -6.44 21.29
N ALA A 217 -2.81 -6.86 22.54
CA ALA A 217 -1.77 -7.36 23.43
C ALA A 217 -1.03 -8.56 22.86
N ASN A 218 -1.76 -9.53 22.26
CA ASN A 218 -1.18 -10.71 21.63
C ASN A 218 -0.29 -10.36 20.42
N ARG A 219 -0.62 -9.30 19.71
CA ARG A 219 0.16 -8.83 18.56
C ARG A 219 1.36 -8.00 18.98
N ASP A 220 1.19 -7.13 19.98
CA ASP A 220 2.25 -6.32 20.58
C ASP A 220 3.39 -7.19 21.12
N ALA A 221 3.08 -8.26 21.82
CA ALA A 221 4.05 -9.20 22.38
C ALA A 221 4.95 -9.87 21.32
N GLN A 222 4.58 -9.84 20.03
CA GLN A 222 5.37 -10.41 18.95
C GLN A 222 6.46 -9.45 18.44
N ILE A 223 6.40 -8.16 18.78
CA ILE A 223 7.32 -7.15 18.23
C ILE A 223 8.54 -6.99 19.13
N PRO A 224 9.77 -7.21 18.61
CA PRO A 224 11.00 -7.02 19.39
C PRO A 224 11.21 -5.56 19.81
N LEU A 225 11.00 -4.61 18.91
CA LEU A 225 11.26 -3.20 19.17
C LEU A 225 10.15 -2.59 20.03
N GLY A 226 10.43 -2.41 21.30
CA GLY A 226 9.53 -1.75 22.26
C GLY A 226 8.27 -2.53 22.65
N GLY A 227 8.12 -3.80 22.24
CA GLY A 227 6.99 -4.66 22.63
C GLY A 227 5.63 -4.13 22.19
N ARG A 228 5.56 -3.45 21.03
CA ARG A 228 4.31 -2.90 20.49
C ARG A 228 4.30 -2.89 18.98
N MET A 229 3.11 -3.06 18.41
CA MET A 229 2.91 -2.89 16.96
C MET A 229 3.34 -1.51 16.49
N GLY A 230 3.79 -1.45 15.24
CA GLY A 230 3.92 -0.18 14.53
C GLY A 230 2.57 0.48 14.26
N SER A 231 2.59 1.73 13.88
CA SER A 231 1.45 2.52 13.42
C SER A 231 1.46 2.67 11.90
N ALA A 232 0.34 3.09 11.32
CA ALA A 232 0.29 3.43 9.90
C ALA A 232 1.23 4.60 9.53
N TRP A 233 1.60 5.43 10.49
CA TRP A 233 2.56 6.52 10.29
C TRP A 233 3.99 6.02 10.07
N ASP A 234 4.37 4.89 10.67
CA ASP A 234 5.69 4.28 10.42
C ASP A 234 5.80 3.84 8.95
N ILE A 235 4.70 3.32 8.39
CA ILE A 235 4.62 2.96 6.97
C ILE A 235 4.61 4.21 6.08
N ALA A 236 3.87 5.26 6.47
CA ALA A 236 3.78 6.52 5.74
C ALA A 236 5.15 7.23 5.67
N HIS A 237 5.91 7.27 6.78
CA HIS A 237 7.26 7.84 6.79
C HIS A 237 8.23 7.08 5.89
N ALA A 238 8.20 5.74 5.89
CA ALA A 238 8.98 4.94 4.96
C ALA A 238 8.58 5.21 3.50
N ALA A 239 7.28 5.38 3.23
CA ALA A 239 6.78 5.71 1.89
C ALA A 239 7.29 7.09 1.43
N VAL A 240 7.18 8.15 2.28
CA VAL A 240 7.71 9.49 1.97
C VAL A 240 9.20 9.44 1.65
N PHE A 241 9.99 8.74 2.48
CA PHE A 241 11.42 8.60 2.22
C PHE A 241 11.69 7.95 0.85
N LEU A 242 11.06 6.80 0.57
CA LEU A 242 11.30 6.05 -0.66
C LEU A 242 10.86 6.80 -1.93
N VAL A 243 9.82 7.65 -1.85
CA VAL A 243 9.37 8.42 -3.01
C VAL A 243 10.08 9.76 -3.17
N SER A 244 10.77 10.24 -2.15
CA SER A 244 11.52 11.51 -2.19
C SER A 244 12.85 11.39 -2.94
N ASP A 245 13.47 12.54 -3.21
CA ASP A 245 14.79 12.62 -3.83
C ASP A 245 15.91 12.15 -2.90
N ASN A 246 15.66 12.06 -1.57
CA ASN A 246 16.58 11.47 -0.61
C ASN A 246 16.84 9.97 -0.87
N ALA A 247 15.93 9.30 -1.59
CA ALA A 247 16.06 7.91 -2.02
C ALA A 247 16.40 7.78 -3.52
N SER A 248 17.02 8.79 -4.12
CA SER A 248 17.28 8.86 -5.58
C SER A 248 18.11 7.69 -6.13
N PHE A 249 18.93 7.05 -5.31
CA PHE A 249 19.74 5.88 -5.68
C PHE A 249 19.20 4.55 -5.12
N ILE A 250 17.96 4.54 -4.63
CA ILE A 250 17.29 3.34 -4.09
C ILE A 250 16.20 2.89 -5.05
N THR A 251 16.39 1.71 -5.67
CA THR A 251 15.39 1.04 -6.50
C THR A 251 15.52 -0.45 -6.38
N GLY A 252 14.41 -1.19 -6.48
CA GLY A 252 14.36 -2.65 -6.36
C GLY A 252 14.45 -3.18 -4.92
N VAL A 253 14.34 -2.32 -3.90
CA VAL A 253 14.42 -2.74 -2.50
C VAL A 253 13.06 -3.23 -1.99
N ALA A 254 13.07 -4.31 -1.24
CA ALA A 254 11.99 -4.78 -0.39
C ALA A 254 12.36 -4.44 1.06
N LEU A 255 11.77 -3.38 1.60
CA LEU A 255 12.10 -2.78 2.90
C LEU A 255 11.15 -3.26 4.00
N PRO A 256 11.56 -4.12 4.94
CA PRO A 256 10.77 -4.43 6.13
C PRO A 256 10.61 -3.18 7.02
N VAL A 257 9.37 -2.93 7.45
CA VAL A 257 9.02 -1.93 8.47
C VAL A 257 8.20 -2.67 9.52
N ASP A 258 8.88 -3.36 10.44
CA ASP A 258 8.32 -4.46 11.22
C ASP A 258 8.79 -4.52 12.69
N GLY A 259 9.56 -3.54 13.14
CA GLY A 259 10.09 -3.52 14.50
C GLY A 259 11.01 -4.71 14.82
N GLY A 260 11.66 -5.29 13.79
CA GLY A 260 12.58 -6.43 13.94
C GLY A 260 11.88 -7.79 13.97
N GLN A 261 10.59 -7.85 13.63
CA GLN A 261 9.83 -9.12 13.67
C GLN A 261 10.44 -10.19 12.76
N THR A 262 10.92 -9.82 11.58
CA THR A 262 11.57 -10.75 10.63
C THR A 262 12.94 -11.29 11.09
N LEU A 263 13.53 -10.70 12.13
CA LEU A 263 14.82 -11.13 12.70
C LEU A 263 14.66 -12.17 13.81
N LYS A 264 13.44 -12.45 14.28
CA LYS A 264 13.20 -13.52 15.22
C LYS A 264 13.51 -14.87 14.56
N VAL A 265 14.56 -15.53 15.03
CA VAL A 265 14.83 -16.94 14.79
C VAL A 265 14.08 -17.68 15.88
N GLY A 266 13.14 -18.56 15.53
CA GLY A 266 12.13 -19.23 16.34
C GLY A 266 12.52 -19.79 17.68
#